data_15709dce5ca7f98c660da464a56f6625
#
_entry.id   15709dce5ca7f98c660da464a56f6625
#
_cell.length_a   1.000
_cell.length_b   1.000
_cell.length_c   1.000
_cell.angle_alpha   90.00
_cell.angle_beta   90.00
_cell.angle_gamma   90.00
#
_symmetry.space_group_name_H-M   'P 1'
#
loop_
_entity.id
_entity.type
_entity.pdbx_description
1 polymer ?
#
loop_
_entity_poly.entity_id
_entity_poly.type
_entity_poly.pdbx_seq_one_letter_code
_entity_poly.pdbx_strand_id
1 'polypeptide(L)'
;MKKQEIWRELAQRELARRSFAEYLAYVQGRMWKRTRMAEFLAGRVQAFLETETGHAYDILLIETPPQHGKSMTVTESVPSWYLGKHPEARIIMASYNEGFAERFLRRNKEKIRRFGKNLFGIEIGGVDRATELELSNGMGRIISRGLLSGITGNPANLILIDDPVKNRQEADSETTRDKVWEEWQNSLKSRLA
;
A
#
# COMPACT_ATOMS: atom_id res chain seq x y z
N MET A 1 21.84 -8.96 24.73
CA MET A 1 20.50 -8.31 24.93
C MET A 1 19.93 -8.76 26.28
N LYS A 2 19.49 -7.83 27.13
CA LYS A 2 18.84 -8.19 28.42
C LYS A 2 17.47 -8.83 28.15
N LYS A 3 17.08 -9.78 28.98
CA LYS A 3 15.79 -10.51 28.84
C LYS A 3 14.58 -9.57 28.62
N GLN A 4 14.56 -8.43 29.32
CA GLN A 4 13.51 -7.40 29.16
C GLN A 4 13.47 -6.76 27.78
N GLU A 5 14.61 -6.56 27.12
CA GLU A 5 14.69 -5.99 25.77
C GLU A 5 14.09 -6.97 24.74
N ILE A 6 14.34 -8.26 24.91
CA ILE A 6 13.76 -9.31 24.04
C ILE A 6 12.25 -9.32 24.17
N TRP A 7 11.72 -9.31 25.40
CA TRP A 7 10.27 -9.30 25.62
C TRP A 7 9.59 -8.05 25.06
N ARG A 8 10.24 -6.89 25.23
CA ARG A 8 9.75 -5.62 24.67
C ARG A 8 9.69 -5.68 23.14
N GLU A 9 10.74 -6.18 22.51
CA GLU A 9 10.80 -6.32 21.05
C GLU A 9 9.72 -7.29 20.53
N LEU A 10 9.53 -8.44 21.18
CA LEU A 10 8.48 -9.38 20.80
C LEU A 10 7.08 -8.78 20.94
N ALA A 11 6.82 -8.04 22.01
CA ALA A 11 5.57 -7.34 22.22
C ALA A 11 5.31 -6.28 21.12
N GLN A 12 6.34 -5.50 20.75
CA GLN A 12 6.23 -4.51 19.69
C GLN A 12 5.94 -5.15 18.31
N ARG A 13 6.55 -6.28 18.02
CA ARG A 13 6.26 -7.03 16.79
C ARG A 13 4.83 -7.54 16.75
N GLU A 14 4.33 -8.05 17.86
CA GLU A 14 2.95 -8.52 17.93
C GLU A 14 1.94 -7.39 17.78
N LEU A 15 2.19 -6.24 18.40
CA LEU A 15 1.39 -5.04 18.21
C LEU A 15 1.40 -4.58 16.73
N ALA A 16 2.57 -4.57 16.09
CA ALA A 16 2.71 -4.19 14.69
C ALA A 16 1.98 -5.14 13.72
N ARG A 17 1.85 -6.42 14.05
CA ARG A 17 1.03 -7.35 13.27
C ARG A 17 -0.46 -7.03 13.36
N ARG A 18 -0.95 -6.66 14.54
CA ARG A 18 -2.38 -6.46 14.83
C ARG A 18 -2.88 -5.07 14.49
N SER A 19 -2.03 -4.06 14.60
CA SER A 19 -2.41 -2.66 14.41
C SER A 19 -1.57 -2.00 13.33
N PHE A 20 -2.24 -1.41 12.35
CA PHE A 20 -1.56 -0.69 11.29
C PHE A 20 -0.83 0.55 11.81
N ALA A 21 -1.39 1.26 12.81
CA ALA A 21 -0.71 2.38 13.46
C ALA A 21 0.58 1.94 14.18
N GLU A 22 0.55 0.79 14.88
CA GLU A 22 1.75 0.21 15.52
C GLU A 22 2.77 -0.28 14.49
N TYR A 23 2.30 -0.85 13.36
CA TYR A 23 3.18 -1.20 12.25
C TYR A 23 3.91 0.04 11.71
N LEU A 24 3.20 1.13 11.45
CA LEU A 24 3.80 2.39 10.99
C LEU A 24 4.86 2.90 11.97
N ALA A 25 4.55 2.91 13.26
CA ALA A 25 5.50 3.31 14.30
C ALA A 25 6.74 2.40 14.33
N TYR A 26 6.55 1.09 14.18
CA TYR A 26 7.63 0.11 14.21
C TYR A 26 8.55 0.21 12.98
N VAL A 27 7.98 0.27 11.75
CA VAL A 27 8.77 0.22 10.51
C VAL A 27 9.35 1.57 10.11
N GLN A 28 8.72 2.67 10.47
CA GLN A 28 9.14 4.03 10.12
C GLN A 28 9.84 4.76 11.28
N GLY A 29 9.68 4.29 12.50
CA GLY A 29 10.30 4.87 13.69
C GLY A 29 10.00 6.37 13.81
N ARG A 30 11.04 7.19 14.01
CA ARG A 30 10.89 8.63 14.20
C ARG A 30 10.35 9.40 13.01
N MET A 31 10.33 8.81 11.81
CA MET A 31 9.81 9.48 10.61
C MET A 31 8.28 9.56 10.61
N TRP A 32 7.61 8.58 11.21
CA TRP A 32 6.16 8.61 11.37
C TRP A 32 5.79 9.21 12.73
N LYS A 33 5.21 10.40 12.72
CA LYS A 33 4.78 11.08 13.94
C LYS A 33 3.34 10.69 14.28
N ARG A 34 3.10 10.23 15.51
CA ARG A 34 1.78 9.90 16.04
C ARG A 34 0.98 11.17 16.33
N THR A 35 0.47 11.83 15.28
CA THR A 35 -0.51 12.89 15.41
C THR A 35 -1.92 12.30 15.43
N ARG A 36 -2.89 13.03 16.00
CA ARG A 36 -4.31 12.61 15.97
C ARG A 36 -4.78 12.27 14.56
N MET A 37 -4.37 13.06 13.57
CA MET A 37 -4.71 12.81 12.16
C MET A 37 -4.06 11.54 11.62
N ALA A 38 -2.78 11.32 11.90
CA ALA A 38 -2.06 10.13 11.43
C ALA A 38 -2.66 8.85 12.03
N GLU A 39 -2.99 8.86 13.33
CA GLU A 39 -3.65 7.73 14.00
C GLU A 39 -5.06 7.50 13.49
N PHE A 40 -5.85 8.58 13.30
CA PHE A 40 -7.18 8.49 12.71
C PHE A 40 -7.12 7.89 11.30
N LEU A 41 -6.22 8.38 10.45
CA LEU A 41 -6.04 7.84 9.10
C LEU A 41 -5.65 6.36 9.13
N ALA A 42 -4.66 5.99 9.94
CA ALA A 42 -4.24 4.59 10.08
C ALA A 42 -5.38 3.68 10.55
N GLY A 43 -6.16 4.13 11.53
CA GLY A 43 -7.33 3.40 12.03
C GLY A 43 -8.43 3.24 10.97
N ARG A 44 -8.72 4.29 10.18
CA ARG A 44 -9.71 4.21 9.09
C ARG A 44 -9.27 3.26 7.98
N VAL A 45 -7.99 3.32 7.61
CA VAL A 45 -7.40 2.40 6.60
C VAL A 45 -7.48 0.96 7.10
N GLN A 46 -7.08 0.69 8.34
CA GLN A 46 -7.16 -0.65 8.91
C GLN A 46 -8.60 -1.16 8.94
N ALA A 47 -9.55 -0.37 9.44
CA ALA A 47 -10.95 -0.75 9.49
C ALA A 47 -11.50 -1.08 8.10
N PHE A 48 -11.16 -0.31 7.08
CA PHE A 48 -11.54 -0.58 5.70
C PHE A 48 -10.98 -1.91 5.18
N LEU A 49 -9.70 -2.18 5.44
CA LEU A 49 -9.03 -3.40 4.97
C LEU A 49 -9.49 -4.68 5.69
N GLU A 50 -10.06 -4.55 6.90
CA GLU A 50 -10.50 -5.67 7.72
C GLU A 50 -12.03 -5.87 7.71
N THR A 51 -12.79 -4.98 7.06
CA THR A 51 -14.25 -5.09 6.97
C THR A 51 -14.65 -5.84 5.70
N GLU A 52 -15.34 -6.95 5.87
CA GLU A 52 -16.00 -7.66 4.77
C GLU A 52 -17.42 -7.11 4.63
N THR A 53 -17.75 -6.57 3.45
CA THR A 53 -19.07 -5.96 3.20
C THR A 53 -19.98 -6.84 2.36
N GLY A 54 -19.45 -7.88 1.72
CA GLY A 54 -20.17 -8.71 0.76
C GLY A 54 -20.40 -8.04 -0.61
N HIS A 55 -19.89 -6.83 -0.81
CA HIS A 55 -19.92 -6.17 -2.13
C HIS A 55 -18.85 -6.74 -3.05
N ALA A 56 -19.04 -6.57 -4.36
CA ALA A 56 -18.03 -6.97 -5.35
C ALA A 56 -16.71 -6.18 -5.19
N TYR A 57 -16.77 -4.95 -4.67
CA TYR A 57 -15.63 -4.13 -4.26
C TYR A 57 -16.11 -2.97 -3.39
N ASP A 58 -15.22 -2.44 -2.58
CA ASP A 58 -15.40 -1.23 -1.78
C ASP A 58 -14.36 -0.17 -2.13
N ILE A 59 -14.68 1.09 -1.91
CA ILE A 59 -13.79 2.22 -2.18
C ILE A 59 -13.60 3.04 -0.91
N LEU A 60 -12.36 3.25 -0.50
CA LEU A 60 -11.98 4.23 0.50
C LEU A 60 -11.33 5.44 -0.20
N LEU A 61 -12.03 6.56 -0.21
CA LEU A 61 -11.49 7.84 -0.68
C LEU A 61 -10.82 8.58 0.49
N ILE A 62 -9.55 8.96 0.29
CA ILE A 62 -8.74 9.65 1.29
C ILE A 62 -8.31 11.01 0.75
N GLU A 63 -8.89 12.07 1.28
CA GLU A 63 -8.52 13.44 0.98
C GLU A 63 -7.86 14.08 2.20
N THR A 64 -6.68 14.63 2.01
CA THR A 64 -5.93 15.32 3.07
C THR A 64 -5.21 16.53 2.48
N PRO A 65 -4.99 17.60 3.25
CA PRO A 65 -4.12 18.68 2.80
C PRO A 65 -2.73 18.15 2.41
N PRO A 66 -2.02 18.84 1.52
CA PRO A 66 -0.66 18.47 1.14
C PRO A 66 0.26 18.38 2.37
N GLN A 67 1.29 17.51 2.30
CA GLN A 67 2.30 17.33 3.35
C GLN A 67 1.79 16.80 4.72
N HIS A 68 0.60 16.22 4.76
CA HIS A 68 0.05 15.60 5.98
C HIS A 68 0.32 14.09 6.09
N GLY A 69 1.29 13.58 5.32
CA GLY A 69 1.76 12.19 5.45
C GLY A 69 0.86 11.13 4.83
N LYS A 70 -0.11 11.51 3.94
CA LYS A 70 -1.00 10.57 3.24
C LYS A 70 -0.21 9.45 2.58
N SER A 71 0.68 9.78 1.64
CA SER A 71 1.43 8.78 0.86
C SER A 71 2.34 7.93 1.75
N MET A 72 3.02 8.54 2.75
CA MET A 72 3.84 7.82 3.72
C MET A 72 3.03 6.79 4.51
N THR A 73 1.84 7.16 4.97
CA THR A 73 0.96 6.30 5.75
C THR A 73 0.31 5.23 4.86
N VAL A 74 -0.26 5.62 3.73
CA VAL A 74 -1.06 4.72 2.88
C VAL A 74 -0.17 4.02 1.86
N THR A 75 0.26 4.73 0.82
CA THR A 75 0.84 4.13 -0.37
C THR A 75 2.22 3.50 -0.13
N GLU A 76 3.02 4.11 0.75
CA GLU A 76 4.34 3.58 1.10
C GLU A 76 4.31 2.48 2.17
N SER A 77 3.15 2.16 2.78
CA SER A 77 3.11 1.26 3.93
C SER A 77 2.00 0.22 3.91
N VAL A 78 0.81 0.54 3.39
CA VAL A 78 -0.30 -0.41 3.32
C VAL A 78 0.09 -1.68 2.56
N PRO A 79 0.72 -1.61 1.36
CA PRO A 79 1.03 -2.82 0.61
C PRO A 79 1.88 -3.82 1.38
N SER A 80 2.91 -3.35 2.08
CA SER A 80 3.80 -4.22 2.85
C SER A 80 3.13 -4.81 4.10
N TRP A 81 2.23 -4.08 4.75
CA TRP A 81 1.44 -4.57 5.88
C TRP A 81 0.37 -5.56 5.43
N TYR A 82 -0.34 -5.23 4.34
CA TYR A 82 -1.39 -6.08 3.78
C TYR A 82 -0.84 -7.43 3.30
N LEU A 83 0.29 -7.44 2.58
CA LEU A 83 0.98 -8.68 2.22
C LEU A 83 1.47 -9.47 3.43
N GLY A 84 1.83 -8.79 4.50
CA GLY A 84 2.19 -9.45 5.76
C GLY A 84 1.04 -10.24 6.37
N LYS A 85 -0.18 -9.72 6.25
CA LYS A 85 -1.40 -10.38 6.75
C LYS A 85 -1.99 -11.38 5.75
N HIS A 86 -1.82 -11.11 4.46
CA HIS A 86 -2.37 -11.88 3.34
C HIS A 86 -1.25 -12.19 2.35
N PRO A 87 -0.39 -13.18 2.67
CA PRO A 87 0.82 -13.45 1.87
C PRO A 87 0.55 -14.01 0.47
N GLU A 88 -0.68 -14.33 0.15
CA GLU A 88 -1.16 -14.72 -1.19
C GLU A 88 -1.75 -13.56 -2.00
N ALA A 89 -1.92 -12.39 -1.39
CA ALA A 89 -2.63 -11.27 -2.01
C ALA A 89 -1.84 -10.65 -3.17
N ARG A 90 -2.59 -10.14 -4.13
CA ARG A 90 -2.10 -9.39 -5.29
C ARG A 90 -2.51 -7.94 -5.16
N ILE A 91 -1.54 -7.04 -5.27
CA ILE A 91 -1.72 -5.61 -5.06
C ILE A 91 -1.30 -4.86 -6.32
N ILE A 92 -2.14 -3.94 -6.76
CA ILE A 92 -1.80 -2.98 -7.82
C ILE A 92 -1.63 -1.60 -7.17
N MET A 93 -0.50 -0.95 -7.47
CA MET A 93 -0.23 0.42 -7.08
C MET A 93 -0.19 1.28 -8.34
N ALA A 94 -0.99 2.31 -8.41
CA ALA A 94 -1.04 3.22 -9.54
C ALA A 94 -0.84 4.68 -9.10
N SER A 95 -0.21 5.48 -9.95
CA SER A 95 -0.08 6.93 -9.79
C SER A 95 -0.10 7.59 -11.17
N TYR A 96 -0.28 8.91 -11.26
CA TYR A 96 -0.24 9.63 -12.54
C TYR A 96 1.05 9.37 -13.34
N ASN A 97 2.14 9.00 -12.66
CA ASN A 97 3.44 8.77 -13.27
C ASN A 97 4.07 7.48 -12.75
N GLU A 98 4.66 6.70 -13.65
CA GLU A 98 5.28 5.40 -13.33
C GLU A 98 6.44 5.53 -12.34
N GLY A 99 7.30 6.56 -12.48
CA GLY A 99 8.42 6.78 -11.56
C GLY A 99 7.98 7.06 -10.11
N PHE A 100 6.80 7.67 -9.89
CA PHE A 100 6.22 7.78 -8.55
C PHE A 100 5.73 6.43 -8.04
N ALA A 101 5.04 5.66 -8.87
CA ALA A 101 4.58 4.32 -8.51
C ALA A 101 5.76 3.39 -8.14
N GLU A 102 6.86 3.43 -8.92
CA GLU A 102 8.09 2.71 -8.61
C GLU A 102 8.72 3.13 -7.27
N ARG A 103 8.72 4.44 -6.96
CA ARG A 103 9.22 4.94 -5.67
C ARG A 103 8.43 4.38 -4.50
N PHE A 104 7.10 4.31 -4.61
CA PHE A 104 6.24 3.73 -3.58
C PHE A 104 6.49 2.22 -3.43
N LEU A 105 6.64 1.50 -4.53
CA LEU A 105 7.01 0.08 -4.50
C LEU A 105 8.35 -0.13 -3.82
N ARG A 106 9.36 0.66 -4.13
CA ARG A 106 10.68 0.59 -3.49
C ARG A 106 10.57 0.75 -1.97
N ARG A 107 9.76 1.69 -1.47
CA ARG A 107 9.52 1.88 -0.03
C ARG A 107 8.87 0.66 0.63
N ASN A 108 7.95 0.01 -0.06
CA ASN A 108 7.34 -1.23 0.43
C ASN A 108 8.35 -2.40 0.42
N LYS A 109 9.17 -2.54 -0.62
CA LYS A 109 10.26 -3.52 -0.68
C LYS A 109 11.25 -3.37 0.47
N GLU A 110 11.67 -2.15 0.77
CA GLU A 110 12.57 -1.85 1.89
C GLU A 110 11.98 -2.35 3.22
N LYS A 111 10.67 -2.15 3.44
CA LYS A 111 9.98 -2.64 4.64
C LYS A 111 9.90 -4.16 4.68
N ILE A 112 9.55 -4.81 3.57
CA ILE A 112 9.49 -6.28 3.49
C ILE A 112 10.87 -6.88 3.73
N ARG A 113 11.93 -6.37 3.09
CA ARG A 113 13.30 -6.87 3.28
C ARG A 113 13.78 -6.72 4.71
N ARG A 114 13.48 -5.59 5.36
CA ARG A 114 13.97 -5.31 6.70
C ARG A 114 13.15 -5.97 7.80
N PHE A 115 11.84 -6.05 7.62
CA PHE A 115 10.92 -6.42 8.69
C PHE A 115 10.03 -7.61 8.36
N GLY A 116 9.84 -7.94 7.07
CA GLY A 116 8.88 -8.93 6.61
C GLY A 116 9.03 -10.29 7.27
N LYS A 117 10.26 -10.83 7.27
CA LYS A 117 10.55 -12.13 7.90
C LYS A 117 10.23 -12.15 9.38
N ASN A 118 10.66 -11.13 10.12
CA ASN A 118 10.51 -11.08 11.57
C ASN A 118 9.09 -10.74 12.03
N LEU A 119 8.34 -9.94 11.23
CA LEU A 119 6.97 -9.59 11.57
C LEU A 119 5.98 -10.64 11.08
N PHE A 120 6.09 -11.08 9.83
CA PHE A 120 5.04 -11.81 9.15
C PHE A 120 5.50 -13.15 8.55
N GLY A 121 6.79 -13.46 8.60
CA GLY A 121 7.34 -14.64 7.96
C GLY A 121 7.43 -14.54 6.43
N ILE A 122 7.33 -13.34 5.85
CA ILE A 122 7.39 -13.11 4.40
C ILE A 122 8.75 -12.57 3.97
N GLU A 123 9.18 -13.00 2.77
CA GLU A 123 10.40 -12.52 2.11
C GLU A 123 10.14 -12.31 0.62
N ILE A 124 10.87 -11.40 0.00
CA ILE A 124 10.82 -11.22 -1.46
C ILE A 124 11.55 -12.41 -2.11
N GLY A 125 10.95 -12.96 -3.15
CA GLY A 125 11.47 -14.15 -3.86
C GLY A 125 11.56 -13.92 -5.37
N GLY A 126 10.92 -14.76 -6.17
CA GLY A 126 11.07 -14.91 -7.61
C GLY A 126 11.21 -13.67 -8.49
N VAL A 127 10.38 -12.62 -8.26
CA VAL A 127 10.44 -11.37 -9.02
C VAL A 127 10.81 -10.22 -8.11
N ASP A 128 11.84 -9.47 -8.48
CA ASP A 128 12.28 -8.25 -7.79
C ASP A 128 12.75 -7.19 -8.80
N ARG A 129 11.81 -6.54 -9.50
CA ARG A 129 12.04 -5.53 -10.52
C ARG A 129 11.60 -4.15 -10.03
N ALA A 130 12.01 -3.07 -10.70
CA ALA A 130 11.61 -1.71 -10.34
C ALA A 130 10.09 -1.54 -10.18
N THR A 131 9.33 -2.21 -11.04
CA THR A 131 7.88 -2.10 -11.14
C THR A 131 7.10 -3.29 -10.56
N GLU A 132 7.79 -4.31 -10.03
CA GLU A 132 7.15 -5.54 -9.56
C GLU A 132 7.93 -6.22 -8.45
N LEU A 133 7.24 -6.84 -7.51
CA LEU A 133 7.80 -7.80 -6.58
C LEU A 133 6.88 -9.02 -6.46
N GLU A 134 7.49 -10.17 -6.18
CA GLU A 134 6.80 -11.39 -5.79
C GLU A 134 7.40 -11.92 -4.49
N LEU A 135 6.57 -12.43 -3.60
CA LEU A 135 7.04 -13.10 -2.38
C LEU A 135 7.61 -14.49 -2.69
N SER A 136 8.45 -14.98 -1.80
CA SER A 136 9.10 -16.29 -1.93
C SER A 136 8.12 -17.48 -1.95
N ASN A 137 6.85 -17.27 -1.56
CA ASN A 137 5.79 -18.27 -1.69
C ASN A 137 5.23 -18.41 -3.13
N GLY A 138 5.66 -17.56 -4.08
CA GLY A 138 5.21 -17.55 -5.47
C GLY A 138 3.77 -17.03 -5.68
N MET A 139 3.09 -16.53 -4.65
CA MET A 139 1.69 -16.09 -4.71
C MET A 139 1.54 -14.58 -4.50
N GLY A 140 2.07 -14.08 -3.39
CA GLY A 140 1.95 -12.66 -3.03
C GLY A 140 2.72 -11.76 -3.99
N ARG A 141 2.06 -10.72 -4.52
CA ARG A 141 2.66 -9.86 -5.55
C ARG A 141 2.24 -8.41 -5.39
N ILE A 142 3.16 -7.49 -5.69
CA ILE A 142 2.85 -6.07 -5.89
C ILE A 142 3.31 -5.66 -7.28
N ILE A 143 2.44 -5.01 -8.02
CA ILE A 143 2.74 -4.39 -9.31
C ILE A 143 2.54 -2.89 -9.17
N SER A 144 3.50 -2.08 -9.66
CA SER A 144 3.38 -0.63 -9.73
C SER A 144 3.42 -0.14 -11.17
N ARG A 145 2.50 0.78 -11.52
CA ARG A 145 2.37 1.30 -12.89
C ARG A 145 1.93 2.77 -12.89
N GLY A 146 2.23 3.45 -13.97
CA GLY A 146 1.51 4.67 -14.30
C GLY A 146 0.04 4.37 -14.56
N LEU A 147 -0.86 5.22 -14.09
CA LEU A 147 -2.32 4.96 -14.18
C LEU A 147 -2.79 4.74 -15.63
N LEU A 148 -2.25 5.50 -16.57
CA LEU A 148 -2.58 5.43 -18.00
C LEU A 148 -1.65 4.51 -18.82
N SER A 149 -0.81 3.68 -18.17
CA SER A 149 0.16 2.83 -18.87
C SER A 149 -0.37 1.41 -19.21
N GLY A 150 -1.66 1.18 -19.07
CA GLY A 150 -2.29 -0.08 -19.43
C GLY A 150 -2.04 -1.19 -18.40
N ILE A 151 -2.81 -1.22 -17.33
CA ILE A 151 -2.76 -2.27 -16.30
C ILE A 151 -3.67 -3.42 -16.73
N THR A 152 -3.19 -4.30 -17.60
CA THR A 152 -3.98 -5.42 -18.11
C THR A 152 -3.51 -6.77 -17.60
N GLY A 153 -4.41 -7.75 -17.49
CA GLY A 153 -4.07 -9.16 -17.28
C GLY A 153 -3.74 -9.58 -15.84
N ASN A 154 -3.75 -8.68 -14.85
CA ASN A 154 -3.39 -9.01 -13.48
C ASN A 154 -4.59 -8.84 -12.53
N PRO A 155 -5.13 -9.91 -11.92
CA PRO A 155 -6.13 -9.78 -10.86
C PRO A 155 -5.52 -9.15 -9.62
N ALA A 156 -6.32 -8.45 -8.82
CA ALA A 156 -5.90 -7.79 -7.60
C ALA A 156 -6.94 -7.92 -6.49
N ASN A 157 -6.46 -8.14 -5.27
CA ASN A 157 -7.26 -8.08 -4.05
C ASN A 157 -7.28 -6.66 -3.46
N LEU A 158 -6.30 -5.83 -3.84
CA LEU A 158 -6.19 -4.45 -3.39
C LEU A 158 -5.60 -3.58 -4.51
N ILE A 159 -6.26 -2.46 -4.76
CA ILE A 159 -5.76 -1.43 -5.68
C ILE A 159 -5.58 -0.13 -4.91
N LEU A 160 -4.37 0.44 -4.98
CA LEU A 160 -4.08 1.76 -4.43
C LEU A 160 -3.80 2.73 -5.59
N ILE A 161 -4.53 3.83 -5.61
CA ILE A 161 -4.30 4.92 -6.56
C ILE A 161 -3.89 6.16 -5.76
N ASP A 162 -2.67 6.62 -5.95
CA ASP A 162 -2.17 7.84 -5.29
C ASP A 162 -1.93 8.93 -6.32
N ASP A 163 -2.59 10.07 -6.11
CA ASP A 163 -2.53 11.24 -6.98
C ASP A 163 -2.73 10.87 -8.47
N PRO A 164 -3.99 10.59 -8.89
CA PRO A 164 -4.27 10.13 -10.27
C PRO A 164 -4.01 11.19 -11.34
N VAL A 165 -3.89 12.47 -10.97
CA VAL A 165 -3.57 13.61 -11.83
C VAL A 165 -2.38 14.37 -11.26
N LYS A 166 -1.54 14.92 -12.15
CA LYS A 166 -0.27 15.55 -11.78
C LYS A 166 -0.42 16.90 -11.08
N ASN A 167 -1.36 17.71 -11.53
CA ASN A 167 -1.50 19.10 -11.10
C ASN A 167 -2.93 19.61 -11.35
N ARG A 168 -3.20 20.84 -10.90
CA ARG A 168 -4.52 21.49 -11.05
C ARG A 168 -4.94 21.64 -12.51
N GLN A 169 -4.03 21.95 -13.42
CA GLN A 169 -4.35 22.09 -14.84
C GLN A 169 -4.86 20.79 -15.44
N GLU A 170 -4.26 19.65 -15.09
CA GLU A 170 -4.76 18.32 -15.49
C GLU A 170 -6.07 17.99 -14.79
N ALA A 171 -6.22 18.35 -13.52
CA ALA A 171 -7.47 18.14 -12.77
C ALA A 171 -8.65 18.96 -13.32
N ASP A 172 -8.39 20.17 -13.81
CA ASP A 172 -9.38 21.04 -14.43
C ASP A 172 -9.72 20.63 -15.89
N SER A 173 -8.86 19.80 -16.54
CA SER A 173 -9.07 19.30 -17.89
C SER A 173 -10.10 18.17 -17.93
N GLU A 174 -11.24 18.39 -18.58
CA GLU A 174 -12.29 17.37 -18.81
C GLU A 174 -11.71 16.12 -19.50
N THR A 175 -10.95 16.32 -20.58
CA THR A 175 -10.32 15.23 -21.31
C THR A 175 -9.41 14.37 -20.44
N THR A 176 -8.68 14.99 -19.49
CA THR A 176 -7.80 14.23 -18.58
C THR A 176 -8.62 13.46 -17.56
N ARG A 177 -9.67 14.07 -17.00
CA ARG A 177 -10.58 13.39 -16.05
C ARG A 177 -11.27 12.21 -16.71
N ASP A 178 -11.77 12.38 -17.94
CA ASP A 178 -12.43 11.32 -18.69
C ASP A 178 -11.48 10.14 -18.95
N LYS A 179 -10.26 10.40 -19.38
CA LYS A 179 -9.24 9.34 -19.56
C LYS A 179 -8.93 8.58 -18.27
N VAL A 180 -8.79 9.28 -17.14
CA VAL A 180 -8.56 8.66 -15.83
C VAL A 180 -9.77 7.81 -15.43
N TRP A 181 -10.97 8.31 -15.66
CA TRP A 181 -12.20 7.60 -15.38
C TRP A 181 -12.40 6.36 -16.26
N GLU A 182 -12.13 6.47 -17.56
CA GLU A 182 -12.16 5.34 -18.50
C GLU A 182 -11.15 4.26 -18.09
N GLU A 183 -9.93 4.63 -17.72
CA GLU A 183 -8.93 3.67 -17.26
C GLU A 183 -9.37 2.96 -15.96
N TRP A 184 -9.96 3.70 -15.02
CA TRP A 184 -10.57 3.08 -13.85
C TRP A 184 -11.65 2.07 -14.23
N GLN A 185 -12.60 2.46 -15.07
CA GLN A 185 -13.73 1.62 -15.47
C GLN A 185 -13.32 0.37 -16.26
N ASN A 186 -12.45 0.56 -17.24
CA ASN A 186 -12.14 -0.46 -18.24
C ASN A 186 -10.97 -1.36 -17.82
N SER A 187 -10.00 -0.82 -17.10
CA SER A 187 -8.76 -1.53 -16.76
C SER A 187 -8.67 -1.93 -15.29
N LEU A 188 -8.79 -0.98 -14.35
CA LEU A 188 -8.52 -1.25 -12.94
C LEU A 188 -9.67 -1.96 -12.23
N LYS A 189 -10.88 -1.45 -12.35
CA LYS A 189 -12.06 -2.00 -11.68
C LYS A 189 -12.28 -3.49 -12.03
N SER A 190 -12.05 -3.86 -13.28
CA SER A 190 -12.18 -5.25 -13.74
C SER A 190 -11.11 -6.20 -13.19
N ARG A 191 -10.11 -5.70 -12.42
CA ARG A 191 -9.05 -6.50 -11.79
C ARG A 191 -9.39 -6.88 -10.35
N LEU A 192 -10.32 -6.19 -9.72
CA LEU A 192 -10.77 -6.55 -8.38
C LEU A 192 -11.52 -7.87 -8.44
N ALA A 193 -11.02 -8.86 -7.65
CA ALA A 193 -11.51 -10.23 -7.59
C ALA A 193 -11.72 -10.64 -6.12
#